data_6b203ffbecac69825ea2a054edf26d08
#
_entry.id   6b203ffbecac69825ea2a054edf26d08
#
_cell.length_a   1.000
_cell.length_b   1.000
_cell.length_c   1.000
_cell.angle_alpha   90.00
_cell.angle_beta   90.00
_cell.angle_gamma   90.00
#
_symmetry.space_group_name_H-M   'P 1'
#
loop_
_entity.id
_entity.type
_entity.pdbx_description
1 polymer ?
#
loop_
_entity_poly.entity_id
_entity_poly.type
_entity_poly.pdbx_seq_one_letter_code
_entity_poly.pdbx_strand_id
1 'polypeptide(L)'
;MRKVILIIFGIVSSFLLGSFYQKSQKTALGNLDHRSIEKSSKHLKVGAFSMSLNVKDLGASITFYESLGFQLLGGDRSKNYVVLKNEHTIIGLFQGMFTENMLTFNPGWDDNAKNIKSFNDIREIHHLLTNNGNAFVTDLTGDKAGPAYFIVKDPDGNLLLFDQHR
;
A
#
# COMPACT_ATOMS: atom_id res chain seq x y z
N MET A 1 -27.80 20.57 41.19
CA MET A 1 -26.52 19.83 41.28
C MET A 1 -26.75 18.35 40.97
N ARG A 2 -27.02 18.01 39.71
CA ARG A 2 -27.20 16.60 39.24
C ARG A 2 -26.96 16.48 37.73
N LYS A 3 -25.78 16.78 37.23
CA LYS A 3 -25.42 16.53 35.80
C LYS A 3 -23.92 16.26 35.55
N VAL A 4 -23.12 15.87 36.55
CA VAL A 4 -21.66 15.67 36.35
C VAL A 4 -21.21 14.20 36.49
N ILE A 5 -22.10 13.25 36.82
CA ILE A 5 -21.67 11.86 37.16
C ILE A 5 -21.77 10.89 35.97
N LEU A 6 -22.38 11.28 34.81
CA LEU A 6 -22.61 10.33 33.70
C LEU A 6 -21.52 10.27 32.65
N ILE A 7 -20.45 11.08 32.72
CA ILE A 7 -19.38 11.10 31.68
C ILE A 7 -18.21 10.19 32.09
N ILE A 8 -18.06 9.83 33.36
CA ILE A 8 -16.89 9.05 33.82
C ILE A 8 -17.04 7.54 33.51
N PHE A 9 -18.25 7.00 33.41
CA PHE A 9 -18.45 5.57 33.13
C PHE A 9 -18.17 5.16 31.68
N GLY A 10 -18.30 6.06 30.70
CA GLY A 10 -18.04 5.76 29.29
C GLY A 10 -16.55 5.64 28.94
N ILE A 11 -15.69 6.37 29.62
CA ILE A 11 -14.25 6.41 29.33
C ILE A 11 -13.52 5.19 29.91
N VAL A 12 -13.96 4.66 31.06
CA VAL A 12 -13.35 3.48 31.68
C VAL A 12 -13.62 2.20 30.90
N SER A 13 -14.79 2.08 30.24
CA SER A 13 -15.15 0.92 29.41
C SER A 13 -14.30 0.82 28.15
N SER A 14 -14.01 1.94 27.49
CA SER A 14 -13.17 1.96 26.27
C SER A 14 -11.70 1.67 26.57
N PHE A 15 -11.20 2.07 27.73
CA PHE A 15 -9.82 1.75 28.17
C PHE A 15 -9.64 0.27 28.50
N LEU A 16 -10.63 -0.38 29.11
CA LEU A 16 -10.58 -1.81 29.42
C LEU A 16 -10.65 -2.68 28.16
N LEU A 17 -11.50 -2.33 27.18
CA LEU A 17 -11.56 -3.04 25.89
C LEU A 17 -10.29 -2.88 25.08
N GLY A 18 -9.69 -1.69 25.04
CA GLY A 18 -8.41 -1.44 24.37
C GLY A 18 -7.25 -2.21 25.01
N SER A 19 -7.24 -2.33 26.36
CA SER A 19 -6.24 -3.10 27.11
C SER A 19 -6.37 -4.61 26.85
N PHE A 20 -7.58 -5.15 26.76
CA PHE A 20 -7.82 -6.56 26.41
C PHE A 20 -7.42 -6.87 24.96
N TYR A 21 -7.73 -5.99 24.02
CA TYR A 21 -7.34 -6.13 22.63
C TYR A 21 -5.81 -6.11 22.45
N GLN A 22 -5.12 -5.17 23.11
CA GLN A 22 -3.64 -5.12 23.09
C GLN A 22 -2.99 -6.33 23.79
N LYS A 23 -3.59 -6.85 24.84
CA LYS A 23 -3.07 -8.04 25.53
C LYS A 23 -3.25 -9.30 24.71
N SER A 24 -4.37 -9.44 23.97
CA SER A 24 -4.61 -10.53 23.03
C SER A 24 -3.63 -10.50 21.86
N GLN A 25 -3.34 -9.35 21.30
CA GLN A 25 -2.35 -9.17 20.23
C GLN A 25 -0.93 -9.50 20.72
N LYS A 26 -0.54 -9.07 21.93
CA LYS A 26 0.77 -9.43 22.51
C LYS A 26 0.93 -10.92 22.76
N THR A 27 -0.15 -11.63 23.12
CA THR A 27 -0.11 -13.09 23.33
C THR A 27 -0.03 -13.85 22.02
N ALA A 28 -0.68 -13.37 20.95
CA ALA A 28 -0.59 -13.95 19.61
C ALA A 28 0.80 -13.70 18.96
N LEU A 29 1.41 -12.53 19.20
CA LEU A 29 2.76 -12.20 18.72
C LEU A 29 3.88 -12.83 19.58
N GLY A 30 3.63 -13.15 20.85
CA GLY A 30 4.62 -13.69 21.77
C GLY A 30 5.02 -15.15 21.50
N ASN A 31 4.29 -15.87 20.63
CA ASN A 31 4.61 -17.24 20.20
C ASN A 31 5.20 -17.33 18.80
N LEU A 32 5.39 -16.21 18.11
CA LEU A 32 6.18 -16.19 16.89
C LEU A 32 7.66 -16.22 17.30
N ASP A 33 8.31 -17.33 17.05
CA ASP A 33 9.74 -17.48 17.27
C ASP A 33 10.49 -16.39 16.47
N HIS A 34 11.04 -15.40 17.17
CA HIS A 34 11.84 -14.32 16.58
C HIS A 34 12.92 -14.84 15.63
N ARG A 35 13.43 -16.06 15.86
CA ARG A 35 14.41 -16.72 14.97
C ARG A 35 13.81 -17.15 13.62
N SER A 36 12.51 -17.47 13.56
CA SER A 36 11.84 -17.79 12.29
C SER A 36 11.56 -16.55 11.45
N ILE A 37 11.31 -15.41 12.10
CA ILE A 37 11.17 -14.12 11.43
C ILE A 37 12.49 -13.62 10.86
N GLU A 38 13.59 -13.72 11.62
CA GLU A 38 14.93 -13.37 11.12
C GLU A 38 15.41 -14.27 9.96
N LYS A 39 15.00 -15.54 9.93
CA LYS A 39 15.41 -16.50 8.88
C LYS A 39 14.63 -16.33 7.57
N SER A 40 13.50 -15.62 7.59
CA SER A 40 12.62 -15.38 6.42
C SER A 40 12.64 -13.93 5.90
N SER A 41 13.18 -12.98 6.64
CA SER A 41 13.26 -11.59 6.19
C SER A 41 14.45 -11.34 5.28
N LYS A 42 14.48 -12.00 4.13
CA LYS A 42 15.21 -11.48 2.99
C LYS A 42 14.67 -10.06 2.78
N HIS A 43 15.54 -9.06 2.90
CA HIS A 43 15.16 -7.65 2.70
C HIS A 43 14.61 -7.50 1.27
N LEU A 44 13.28 -7.52 1.14
CA LEU A 44 12.63 -7.38 -0.15
C LEU A 44 12.76 -5.94 -0.65
N LYS A 45 13.23 -5.80 -1.87
CA LYS A 45 13.28 -4.53 -2.58
C LYS A 45 12.02 -4.40 -3.42
N VAL A 46 11.01 -3.77 -2.84
CA VAL A 46 9.68 -3.62 -3.46
C VAL A 46 9.59 -2.51 -4.50
N GLY A 47 10.70 -1.77 -4.72
CA GLY A 47 10.78 -0.71 -5.73
C GLY A 47 10.21 0.63 -5.28
N ALA A 48 9.93 1.49 -6.25
CA ALA A 48 9.36 2.82 -5.99
C ALA A 48 7.97 2.70 -5.35
N PHE A 49 7.68 3.64 -4.46
CA PHE A 49 6.38 3.75 -3.81
C PHE A 49 5.58 4.91 -4.38
N SER A 50 4.29 4.71 -4.58
CA SER A 50 3.34 5.76 -4.93
C SER A 50 1.97 5.51 -4.30
N MET A 51 1.16 6.57 -4.18
CA MET A 51 -0.23 6.47 -3.82
C MET A 51 -1.08 6.53 -5.09
N SER A 52 -1.83 5.48 -5.41
CA SER A 52 -2.78 5.48 -6.53
C SER A 52 -4.16 5.94 -6.03
N LEU A 53 -4.60 7.09 -6.51
CA LEU A 53 -5.85 7.74 -6.09
C LEU A 53 -6.91 7.59 -7.16
N ASN A 54 -8.09 7.07 -6.78
CA ASN A 54 -9.29 7.16 -7.59
C ASN A 54 -9.84 8.59 -7.52
N VAL A 55 -9.91 9.27 -8.66
CA VAL A 55 -10.39 10.65 -8.74
C VAL A 55 -11.66 10.75 -9.59
N LYS A 56 -12.55 11.67 -9.24
CA LYS A 56 -13.81 11.90 -9.96
C LYS A 56 -13.60 12.76 -11.21
N ASP A 57 -12.66 13.70 -11.15
CA ASP A 57 -12.29 14.61 -12.22
C ASP A 57 -10.76 14.72 -12.26
N LEU A 58 -10.18 14.15 -13.31
CA LEU A 58 -8.74 14.12 -13.49
C LEU A 58 -8.16 15.53 -13.69
N GLY A 59 -8.85 16.39 -14.43
CA GLY A 59 -8.38 17.76 -14.71
C GLY A 59 -8.34 18.61 -13.45
N ALA A 60 -9.42 18.60 -12.67
CA ALA A 60 -9.49 19.31 -11.39
C ALA A 60 -8.43 18.80 -10.40
N SER A 61 -8.24 17.46 -10.34
CA SER A 61 -7.22 16.86 -9.47
C SER A 61 -5.81 17.24 -9.89
N ILE A 62 -5.49 17.24 -11.18
CA ILE A 62 -4.18 17.70 -11.68
C ILE A 62 -3.94 19.14 -11.23
N THR A 63 -4.87 20.07 -11.50
CA THR A 63 -4.75 21.49 -11.11
C THR A 63 -4.51 21.64 -9.61
N PHE A 64 -5.21 20.85 -8.79
CA PHE A 64 -5.02 20.89 -7.33
C PHE A 64 -3.60 20.46 -6.94
N TYR A 65 -3.11 19.33 -7.43
CA TYR A 65 -1.76 18.85 -7.06
C TYR A 65 -0.65 19.71 -7.66
N GLU A 66 -0.83 20.27 -8.87
CA GLU A 66 0.11 21.23 -9.44
C GLU A 66 0.23 22.49 -8.58
N SER A 67 -0.86 22.94 -7.94
CA SER A 67 -0.83 24.08 -6.99
C SER A 67 -0.03 23.78 -5.72
N LEU A 68 0.19 22.50 -5.40
CA LEU A 68 1.07 22.04 -4.31
C LEU A 68 2.51 21.78 -4.77
N GLY A 69 2.85 22.09 -6.02
CA GLY A 69 4.19 21.93 -6.56
C GLY A 69 4.48 20.55 -7.17
N PHE A 70 3.47 19.70 -7.35
CA PHE A 70 3.64 18.45 -8.09
C PHE A 70 3.80 18.72 -9.57
N GLN A 71 4.63 17.93 -10.23
CA GLN A 71 4.89 18.00 -11.67
C GLN A 71 4.59 16.68 -12.34
N LEU A 72 4.26 16.71 -13.63
CA LEU A 72 3.99 15.50 -14.39
C LEU A 72 5.26 14.62 -14.48
N LEU A 73 5.17 13.40 -13.99
CA LEU A 73 6.18 12.36 -14.14
C LEU A 73 5.87 11.45 -15.33
N GLY A 74 4.59 11.13 -15.56
CA GLY A 74 4.16 10.23 -16.63
C GLY A 74 2.65 10.08 -16.70
N GLY A 75 2.21 9.07 -17.47
CA GLY A 75 0.80 8.80 -17.67
C GLY A 75 0.26 9.29 -19.02
N ASP A 76 -1.04 9.14 -19.22
CA ASP A 76 -1.72 9.51 -20.46
C ASP A 76 -3.13 10.03 -20.12
N ARG A 77 -3.33 11.33 -20.28
CA ARG A 77 -4.64 11.98 -20.00
C ARG A 77 -5.76 11.41 -20.87
N SER A 78 -5.47 10.97 -22.09
CA SER A 78 -6.47 10.35 -22.98
C SER A 78 -6.94 8.98 -22.49
N LYS A 79 -6.15 8.35 -21.61
CA LYS A 79 -6.45 7.09 -20.95
C LYS A 79 -6.92 7.29 -19.50
N ASN A 80 -7.28 8.52 -19.13
CA ASN A 80 -7.81 8.89 -17.82
C ASN A 80 -6.86 8.64 -16.64
N TYR A 81 -5.55 8.76 -16.83
CA TYR A 81 -4.60 8.71 -15.73
C TYR A 81 -3.35 9.57 -15.96
N VAL A 82 -2.78 10.06 -14.87
CA VAL A 82 -1.44 10.67 -14.82
C VAL A 82 -0.73 10.27 -13.53
N VAL A 83 0.60 10.34 -13.58
CA VAL A 83 1.46 10.18 -12.41
C VAL A 83 2.18 11.51 -12.18
N LEU A 84 2.05 12.05 -10.99
CA LEU A 84 2.64 13.32 -10.57
C LEU A 84 3.70 13.06 -9.51
N LYS A 85 4.73 13.91 -9.47
CA LYS A 85 5.83 13.83 -8.51
C LYS A 85 6.16 15.21 -7.93
N ASN A 86 6.43 15.24 -6.61
CA ASN A 86 7.05 16.35 -5.91
C ASN A 86 8.17 15.77 -5.05
N GLU A 87 9.43 16.12 -5.37
CA GLU A 87 10.64 15.54 -4.76
C GLU A 87 10.63 13.99 -4.78
N HIS A 88 10.40 13.35 -3.63
CA HIS A 88 10.29 11.89 -3.48
C HIS A 88 8.85 11.38 -3.36
N THR A 89 7.87 12.28 -3.36
CA THR A 89 6.45 11.92 -3.23
C THR A 89 5.84 11.70 -4.61
N ILE A 90 5.28 10.51 -4.83
CA ILE A 90 4.65 10.14 -6.10
C ILE A 90 3.17 9.87 -5.87
N ILE A 91 2.33 10.47 -6.70
CA ILE A 91 0.87 10.28 -6.69
C ILE A 91 0.41 9.94 -8.10
N GLY A 92 -0.26 8.80 -8.25
CA GLY A 92 -1.01 8.46 -9.45
C GLY A 92 -2.46 8.90 -9.32
N LEU A 93 -2.97 9.63 -10.30
CA LEU A 93 -4.37 10.04 -10.40
C LEU A 93 -5.04 9.22 -11.49
N PHE A 94 -6.11 8.51 -11.13
CA PHE A 94 -6.81 7.57 -12.03
C PHE A 94 -8.30 7.86 -11.99
N GLN A 95 -8.90 8.15 -13.13
CA GLN A 95 -10.34 8.41 -13.22
C GLN A 95 -11.08 7.19 -13.79
N GLY A 96 -11.94 6.58 -12.95
CA GLY A 96 -12.81 5.48 -13.38
C GLY A 96 -12.12 4.13 -13.63
N MET A 97 -10.88 3.94 -13.16
CA MET A 97 -10.14 2.69 -13.37
C MET A 97 -10.30 1.69 -12.23
N PHE A 98 -10.55 2.16 -11.02
CA PHE A 98 -10.79 1.36 -9.81
C PHE A 98 -11.62 2.19 -8.82
N THR A 99 -12.08 1.58 -7.73
CA THR A 99 -13.00 2.22 -6.77
C THR A 99 -12.34 2.67 -5.47
N GLU A 100 -11.25 2.02 -5.07
CA GLU A 100 -10.56 2.28 -3.81
C GLU A 100 -9.12 2.76 -4.07
N ASN A 101 -8.61 3.65 -3.22
CA ASN A 101 -7.21 4.07 -3.29
C ASN A 101 -6.27 2.89 -2.97
N MET A 102 -5.08 2.89 -3.55
CA MET A 102 -4.10 1.82 -3.35
C MET A 102 -2.72 2.37 -2.99
N LEU A 103 -2.04 1.67 -2.10
CA LEU A 103 -0.59 1.78 -1.90
C LEU A 103 0.09 1.01 -3.04
N THR A 104 0.87 1.68 -3.87
CA THR A 104 1.45 1.05 -5.07
C THR A 104 2.96 0.93 -4.92
N PHE A 105 3.48 -0.25 -5.23
CA PHE A 105 4.91 -0.57 -5.26
C PHE A 105 5.29 -1.01 -6.67
N ASN A 106 6.39 -0.46 -7.20
CA ASN A 106 6.86 -0.76 -8.56
C ASN A 106 8.23 -1.47 -8.52
N PRO A 107 8.26 -2.82 -8.38
CA PRO A 107 9.50 -3.57 -8.37
C PRO A 107 10.33 -3.32 -9.63
N GLY A 108 11.63 -3.05 -9.46
CA GLY A 108 12.53 -2.78 -10.56
C GLY A 108 12.64 -1.32 -11.01
N TRP A 109 11.86 -0.41 -10.43
CA TRP A 109 11.95 1.03 -10.69
C TRP A 109 12.41 1.83 -9.47
N ASP A 110 13.10 2.96 -9.74
CA ASP A 110 13.32 4.02 -8.78
C ASP A 110 12.17 5.04 -8.80
N ASP A 111 12.26 6.08 -7.96
CA ASP A 111 11.26 7.14 -7.83
C ASP A 111 11.16 8.10 -9.04
N ASN A 112 11.98 7.89 -10.09
CA ASN A 112 11.90 8.57 -11.38
C ASN A 112 11.42 7.63 -12.51
N ALA A 113 10.81 6.50 -12.14
CA ALA A 113 10.37 5.44 -13.06
C ALA A 113 11.51 4.89 -13.94
N LYS A 114 12.76 4.90 -13.43
CA LYS A 114 13.93 4.36 -14.13
C LYS A 114 14.27 2.98 -13.61
N ASN A 115 14.71 2.13 -14.52
CA ASN A 115 15.12 0.78 -14.19
C ASN A 115 16.32 0.74 -13.24
N ILE A 116 16.19 -0.01 -12.15
CA ILE A 116 17.28 -0.31 -11.21
C ILE A 116 17.83 -1.73 -11.43
N LYS A 117 19.14 -1.94 -11.20
CA LYS A 117 19.78 -3.23 -11.47
C LYS A 117 19.46 -4.30 -10.43
N SER A 118 19.31 -3.90 -9.16
CA SER A 118 19.13 -4.82 -8.04
C SER A 118 17.74 -4.62 -7.43
N PHE A 119 16.82 -5.55 -7.70
CA PHE A 119 15.47 -5.58 -7.19
C PHE A 119 15.01 -7.04 -6.98
N ASN A 120 13.90 -7.25 -6.29
CA ASN A 120 13.25 -8.55 -6.28
C ASN A 120 12.18 -8.57 -7.38
N ASP A 121 12.18 -9.61 -8.21
CA ASP A 121 11.11 -9.79 -9.20
C ASP A 121 9.76 -9.97 -8.49
N ILE A 122 8.71 -9.46 -9.08
CA ILE A 122 7.37 -9.50 -8.51
C ILE A 122 6.91 -10.92 -8.19
N ARG A 123 7.38 -11.92 -8.92
CA ARG A 123 7.08 -13.34 -8.73
C ARG A 123 7.73 -13.88 -7.44
N GLU A 124 8.92 -13.39 -7.10
CA GLU A 124 9.56 -13.72 -5.82
C GLU A 124 8.79 -13.11 -4.65
N ILE A 125 8.31 -11.86 -4.80
CA ILE A 125 7.50 -11.17 -3.78
C ILE A 125 6.18 -11.91 -3.59
N HIS A 126 5.49 -12.23 -4.69
CA HIS A 126 4.23 -12.98 -4.67
C HIS A 126 4.39 -14.35 -3.99
N HIS A 127 5.42 -15.12 -4.37
CA HIS A 127 5.71 -16.42 -3.77
C HIS A 127 5.97 -16.34 -2.26
N LEU A 128 6.70 -15.31 -1.80
CA LEU A 128 6.91 -15.11 -0.38
C LEU A 128 5.59 -14.83 0.36
N LEU A 129 4.74 -13.93 -0.19
CA LEU A 129 3.45 -13.62 0.41
C LEU A 129 2.52 -14.85 0.44
N THR A 130 2.53 -15.67 -0.60
CA THR A 130 1.80 -16.94 -0.65
C THR A 130 2.25 -17.89 0.44
N ASN A 131 3.56 -18.05 0.62
CA ASN A 131 4.13 -18.93 1.67
C ASN A 131 3.82 -18.43 3.08
N ASN A 132 3.61 -17.13 3.24
CA ASN A 132 3.19 -16.53 4.51
C ASN A 132 1.67 -16.58 4.73
N GLY A 133 0.92 -17.21 3.83
CA GLY A 133 -0.54 -17.41 3.95
C GLY A 133 -1.38 -16.18 3.60
N ASN A 134 -0.82 -15.19 2.89
CA ASN A 134 -1.59 -14.02 2.46
C ASN A 134 -2.57 -14.40 1.34
N ALA A 135 -3.80 -13.89 1.43
CA ALA A 135 -4.80 -14.01 0.38
C ALA A 135 -4.72 -12.81 -0.57
N PHE A 136 -4.86 -13.06 -1.86
CA PHE A 136 -4.81 -12.02 -2.90
C PHE A 136 -6.22 -11.57 -3.30
N VAL A 137 -6.38 -10.27 -3.57
CA VAL A 137 -7.58 -9.68 -4.19
C VAL A 137 -7.52 -9.94 -5.70
N THR A 138 -6.33 -9.73 -6.28
CA THR A 138 -6.01 -10.12 -7.66
C THR A 138 -4.72 -10.93 -7.59
N ASP A 139 -4.77 -12.15 -8.06
CA ASP A 139 -3.60 -13.04 -8.11
C ASP A 139 -2.59 -12.54 -9.15
N LEU A 140 -1.38 -13.09 -9.13
CA LEU A 140 -0.32 -12.69 -10.04
C LEU A 140 -0.74 -12.85 -11.50
N THR A 141 -0.71 -11.72 -12.24
CA THR A 141 -0.96 -11.67 -13.68
C THR A 141 0.36 -11.56 -14.45
N GLY A 142 0.30 -11.79 -15.76
CA GLY A 142 1.47 -11.68 -16.63
C GLY A 142 2.19 -13.00 -16.86
N ASP A 143 3.24 -12.95 -17.68
CA ASP A 143 4.00 -14.11 -18.09
C ASP A 143 5.09 -14.52 -17.07
N LYS A 144 5.89 -15.52 -17.40
CA LYS A 144 7.01 -16.01 -16.56
C LYS A 144 8.11 -14.97 -16.34
N ALA A 145 8.16 -13.91 -17.12
CA ALA A 145 9.09 -12.77 -16.98
C ALA A 145 8.46 -11.52 -17.57
N GLY A 146 9.02 -10.33 -17.25
CA GLY A 146 8.53 -9.05 -17.75
C GLY A 146 7.42 -8.46 -16.90
N PRO A 147 6.57 -7.58 -17.45
CA PRO A 147 5.52 -6.88 -16.74
C PRO A 147 4.51 -7.83 -16.09
N ALA A 148 4.14 -7.53 -14.87
CA ALA A 148 3.18 -8.31 -14.09
C ALA A 148 2.66 -7.48 -12.92
N TYR A 149 1.48 -7.81 -12.39
CA TYR A 149 0.95 -7.20 -11.17
C TYR A 149 0.15 -8.19 -10.35
N PHE A 150 -0.03 -7.86 -9.07
CA PHE A 150 -0.99 -8.49 -8.16
C PHE A 150 -1.48 -7.46 -7.13
N ILE A 151 -2.62 -7.76 -6.51
CA ILE A 151 -3.19 -6.93 -5.43
C ILE A 151 -3.41 -7.80 -4.19
N VAL A 152 -2.94 -7.32 -3.05
CA VAL A 152 -3.12 -7.95 -1.73
C VAL A 152 -3.69 -6.93 -0.76
N LYS A 153 -4.33 -7.38 0.31
CA LYS A 153 -4.76 -6.53 1.43
C LYS A 153 -3.82 -6.69 2.62
N ASP A 154 -3.56 -5.59 3.31
CA ASP A 154 -2.96 -5.66 4.63
C ASP A 154 -3.99 -6.14 5.68
N PRO A 155 -3.59 -6.38 6.96
CA PRO A 155 -4.51 -6.83 7.99
C PRO A 155 -5.69 -5.90 8.29
N ASP A 156 -5.58 -4.61 7.95
CA ASP A 156 -6.61 -3.59 8.15
C ASP A 156 -7.48 -3.38 6.88
N GLY A 157 -7.17 -4.10 5.80
CA GLY A 157 -7.93 -4.09 4.56
C GLY A 157 -7.45 -3.06 3.53
N ASN A 158 -6.33 -2.36 3.78
CA ASN A 158 -5.77 -1.46 2.78
C ASN A 158 -5.28 -2.24 1.55
N LEU A 159 -5.57 -1.72 0.36
CA LEU A 159 -5.14 -2.33 -0.90
C LEU A 159 -3.68 -1.99 -1.19
N LEU A 160 -2.87 -3.02 -1.43
CA LEU A 160 -1.49 -2.91 -1.89
C LEU A 160 -1.41 -3.49 -3.30
N LEU A 161 -1.09 -2.62 -4.26
CA LEU A 161 -0.78 -3.01 -5.64
C LEU A 161 0.74 -3.17 -5.79
N PHE A 162 1.17 -4.32 -6.23
CA PHE A 162 2.52 -4.52 -6.76
C PHE A 162 2.43 -4.55 -8.28
N ASP A 163 3.14 -3.64 -8.96
CA ASP A 163 3.05 -3.45 -10.41
C ASP A 163 4.46 -3.30 -11.01
N GLN A 164 4.96 -4.39 -11.62
CA GLN A 164 6.26 -4.45 -12.27
C GLN A 164 6.09 -4.17 -13.76
N HIS A 165 6.85 -3.20 -14.28
CA HIS A 165 6.78 -2.77 -15.69
C HIS A 165 7.91 -3.30 -16.58
N ARG A 166 8.73 -4.23 -16.10
CA ARG A 166 9.92 -4.72 -16.81
C ARG A 166 10.13 -6.22 -16.62
#